data_d1f8a042ca8c30f2ec3afe5274efebcd
#
_entry.id   d1f8a042ca8c30f2ec3afe5274efebcd
#
_cell.length_a   1.000
_cell.length_b   1.000
_cell.length_c   1.000
_cell.angle_alpha   90.00
_cell.angle_beta   90.00
_cell.angle_gamma   90.00
#
_symmetry.space_group_name_H-M   'P 1'
#
loop_
_entity.id
_entity.type
_entity.pdbx_description
1 polymer ?
#
loop_
_entity_poly.entity_id
_entity_poly.type
_entity_poly.pdbx_seq_one_letter_code
_entity_poly.pdbx_strand_id
1 'polypeptide(L)'
;MAYIETQSQGLQVQTANQKLLQTELQSLLRTLSISSNDLKALKEASLSNPDGIRETEAALANLYKAMLTIDSEIRQNKKRMADAAGDRSSIGVYADTVVGQMRAIREKKEEYRVEARLFLQRLKQFMPLAFKVAEQKMMDATTELTKDPLKFDSTARDCARQELWVYHALMLFAREVSSVEWYSIINLYEHQARLPYQNEFRDNHTAWKRIAKKATGDELELLFTHNEKEKESDGITTAARKLTVRRGKTVRVTGGQRLPSNDKQDGKIEPCEAFSSSLRENLKMISEEQSFIIQFFHLNSLTSVDFPDLLASANPENRRRPDTSVRQTHEPDRDMARKVEQIMDGIYSGWSNDMQSLADWALNIDSL
;
A
#
# COMPACT_ATOMS: atom_id res chain seq x y z
N MET A 1 22.22 -53.55 47.73
CA MET A 1 21.06 -53.44 46.84
C MET A 1 20.78 -51.95 46.55
N ALA A 2 20.43 -51.07 47.49
CA ALA A 2 20.09 -49.68 47.23
C ALA A 2 21.12 -48.84 46.44
N TYR A 3 22.42 -49.07 46.67
CA TYR A 3 23.50 -48.35 45.94
C TYR A 3 23.55 -48.73 44.43
N ILE A 4 23.30 -49.97 44.09
CA ILE A 4 23.27 -50.44 42.68
C ILE A 4 22.02 -49.92 41.99
N GLU A 5 20.90 -49.83 42.69
CA GLU A 5 19.64 -49.27 42.15
C GLU A 5 19.75 -47.77 41.85
N THR A 6 20.33 -46.97 42.78
CA THR A 6 20.58 -45.54 42.56
C THR A 6 21.56 -45.28 41.42
N GLN A 7 22.57 -46.09 41.26
CA GLN A 7 23.54 -46.00 40.17
C GLN A 7 22.91 -46.38 38.81
N SER A 8 22.07 -47.43 38.80
CA SER A 8 21.30 -47.84 37.63
C SER A 8 20.31 -46.79 37.20
N GLN A 9 19.56 -46.16 38.13
CA GLN A 9 18.66 -45.05 37.84
C GLN A 9 19.43 -43.84 37.30
N GLY A 10 20.58 -43.48 37.87
CA GLY A 10 21.43 -42.41 37.37
C GLY A 10 21.90 -42.62 35.93
N LEU A 11 22.31 -43.85 35.58
CA LEU A 11 22.69 -44.20 34.21
C LEU A 11 21.51 -44.18 33.23
N GLN A 12 20.32 -44.61 33.67
CA GLN A 12 19.12 -44.54 32.82
C GLN A 12 18.75 -43.11 32.52
N VAL A 13 18.75 -42.20 33.51
CA VAL A 13 18.48 -40.76 33.34
C VAL A 13 19.53 -40.13 32.41
N GLN A 14 20.81 -40.47 32.63
CA GLN A 14 21.90 -39.97 31.76
C GLN A 14 21.72 -40.43 30.30
N THR A 15 21.38 -41.70 30.09
CA THR A 15 21.13 -42.25 28.75
C THR A 15 19.92 -41.62 28.09
N ALA A 16 18.84 -41.39 28.84
CA ALA A 16 17.66 -40.68 28.34
C ALA A 16 17.99 -39.26 27.94
N ASN A 17 18.73 -38.53 28.78
CA ASN A 17 19.16 -37.16 28.48
C ASN A 17 20.10 -37.10 27.27
N GLN A 18 20.99 -38.05 27.10
CA GLN A 18 21.86 -38.15 25.92
C GLN A 18 21.03 -38.37 24.63
N LYS A 19 20.04 -39.26 24.66
CA LYS A 19 19.15 -39.48 23.52
C LYS A 19 18.35 -38.28 23.20
N LEU A 20 17.78 -37.57 24.20
CA LEU A 20 17.06 -36.35 24.01
C LEU A 20 17.94 -35.27 23.35
N LEU A 21 19.14 -35.06 23.89
CA LEU A 21 20.13 -34.13 23.35
C LEU A 21 20.50 -34.46 21.90
N GLN A 22 20.72 -35.73 21.61
CA GLN A 22 21.02 -36.20 20.27
C GLN A 22 19.88 -35.90 19.30
N THR A 23 18.64 -36.15 19.72
CA THR A 23 17.44 -35.85 18.90
C THR A 23 17.31 -34.37 18.62
N GLU A 24 17.49 -33.54 19.65
CA GLU A 24 17.45 -32.08 19.55
C GLU A 24 18.55 -31.53 18.62
N LEU A 25 19.80 -32.01 18.78
CA LEU A 25 20.89 -31.61 17.89
C LEU A 25 20.68 -32.06 16.44
N GLN A 26 20.14 -33.26 16.22
CA GLN A 26 19.77 -33.71 14.88
C GLN A 26 18.67 -32.86 14.25
N SER A 27 17.66 -32.50 15.03
CA SER A 27 16.58 -31.59 14.57
C SER A 27 17.14 -30.22 14.21
N LEU A 28 18.00 -29.65 15.06
CA LEU A 28 18.67 -28.38 14.82
C LEU A 28 19.52 -28.42 13.54
N LEU A 29 20.37 -29.45 13.41
CA LEU A 29 21.22 -29.62 12.22
C LEU A 29 20.38 -29.73 10.94
N ARG A 30 19.27 -30.45 10.98
CA ARG A 30 18.35 -30.57 9.84
C ARG A 30 17.70 -29.21 9.48
N THR A 31 17.33 -28.43 10.46
CA THR A 31 16.75 -27.10 10.25
C THR A 31 17.79 -26.10 9.72
N LEU A 32 19.05 -26.23 10.17
CA LEU A 32 20.13 -25.35 9.72
C LEU A 32 20.83 -25.81 8.43
N SER A 33 20.59 -27.03 7.96
CA SER A 33 21.16 -27.47 6.68
C SER A 33 20.33 -26.97 5.50
N ILE A 34 20.69 -25.83 4.96
CA ILE A 34 20.11 -25.32 3.71
C ILE A 34 20.85 -25.93 2.54
N SER A 35 20.13 -26.36 1.51
CA SER A 35 20.77 -26.98 0.35
C SER A 35 21.57 -25.94 -0.45
N SER A 36 22.66 -26.37 -1.09
CA SER A 36 23.44 -25.51 -1.98
C SER A 36 22.60 -25.04 -3.19
N ASN A 37 21.59 -25.81 -3.60
CA ASN A 37 20.67 -25.43 -4.65
C ASN A 37 19.77 -24.27 -4.22
N ASP A 38 19.28 -24.27 -2.97
CA ASP A 38 18.46 -23.15 -2.44
C ASP A 38 19.30 -21.87 -2.39
N LEU A 39 20.54 -21.93 -1.90
CA LEU A 39 21.43 -20.77 -1.89
C LEU A 39 21.78 -20.28 -3.30
N LYS A 40 21.88 -21.20 -4.27
CA LYS A 40 22.06 -20.86 -5.68
C LYS A 40 20.82 -20.18 -6.26
N ALA A 41 19.63 -20.68 -5.94
CA ALA A 41 18.36 -20.09 -6.38
C ALA A 41 18.23 -18.63 -5.92
N LEU A 42 18.63 -18.29 -4.70
CA LEU A 42 18.62 -16.91 -4.20
C LEU A 42 19.50 -15.96 -5.02
N LYS A 43 20.55 -16.46 -5.64
CA LYS A 43 21.51 -15.67 -6.45
C LYS A 43 21.13 -15.61 -7.92
N GLU A 44 20.64 -16.70 -8.49
CA GLU A 44 20.54 -16.90 -9.93
C GLU A 44 19.09 -16.99 -10.46
N ALA A 45 18.09 -17.41 -9.64
CA ALA A 45 16.72 -17.57 -10.10
C ALA A 45 16.13 -16.23 -10.61
N SER A 46 15.45 -16.26 -11.74
CA SER A 46 14.90 -15.06 -12.35
C SER A 46 13.73 -14.48 -11.54
N LEU A 47 13.80 -13.21 -11.16
CA LEU A 47 12.68 -12.50 -10.55
C LEU A 47 11.64 -12.00 -11.55
N SER A 48 11.91 -12.12 -12.86
CA SER A 48 10.97 -11.70 -13.91
C SER A 48 9.94 -12.78 -14.26
N ASN A 49 10.22 -14.04 -13.92
CA ASN A 49 9.36 -15.19 -14.25
C ASN A 49 8.69 -15.75 -12.98
N PRO A 50 7.41 -16.16 -13.06
CA PRO A 50 6.70 -16.74 -11.92
C PRO A 50 7.39 -17.98 -11.34
N ASP A 51 7.96 -18.84 -12.20
CA ASP A 51 8.70 -20.04 -11.76
C ASP A 51 9.94 -19.68 -10.95
N GLY A 52 10.73 -18.68 -11.42
CA GLY A 52 11.90 -18.22 -10.70
C GLY A 52 11.55 -17.53 -9.38
N ILE A 53 10.42 -16.82 -9.31
CA ILE A 53 9.90 -16.27 -8.07
C ILE A 53 9.52 -17.38 -7.10
N ARG A 54 8.83 -18.43 -7.57
CA ARG A 54 8.45 -19.59 -6.76
C ARG A 54 9.69 -20.31 -6.20
N GLU A 55 10.70 -20.52 -7.02
CA GLU A 55 11.98 -21.11 -6.59
C GLU A 55 12.67 -20.24 -5.54
N THR A 56 12.72 -18.94 -5.77
CA THR A 56 13.26 -17.96 -4.81
C THR A 56 12.49 -17.96 -3.49
N GLU A 57 11.17 -17.98 -3.52
CA GLU A 57 10.33 -18.01 -2.32
C GLU A 57 10.52 -19.28 -1.51
N ALA A 58 10.62 -20.45 -2.18
CA ALA A 58 10.92 -21.72 -1.51
C ALA A 58 12.30 -21.69 -0.81
N ALA A 59 13.30 -21.15 -1.48
CA ALA A 59 14.63 -20.99 -0.91
C ALA A 59 14.62 -20.00 0.28
N LEU A 60 13.89 -18.88 0.15
CA LEU A 60 13.71 -17.92 1.23
C LEU A 60 12.95 -18.49 2.43
N ALA A 61 11.98 -19.36 2.21
CA ALA A 61 11.27 -20.05 3.29
C ALA A 61 12.23 -20.90 4.15
N ASN A 62 13.13 -21.64 3.48
CA ASN A 62 14.15 -22.44 4.16
C ASN A 62 15.15 -21.55 4.92
N LEU A 63 15.63 -20.49 4.26
CA LEU A 63 16.54 -19.52 4.88
C LEU A 63 15.88 -18.82 6.09
N TYR A 64 14.66 -18.34 5.94
CA TYR A 64 13.93 -17.66 7.01
C TYR A 64 13.67 -18.57 8.20
N LYS A 65 13.28 -19.82 7.98
CA LYS A 65 13.11 -20.82 9.04
C LYS A 65 14.42 -21.09 9.79
N ALA A 66 15.54 -21.22 9.07
CA ALA A 66 16.84 -21.37 9.69
C ALA A 66 17.23 -20.14 10.52
N MET A 67 17.04 -18.94 9.98
CA MET A 67 17.33 -17.69 10.68
C MET A 67 16.46 -17.49 11.92
N LEU A 68 15.17 -17.78 11.88
CA LEU A 68 14.29 -17.76 13.05
C LEU A 68 14.77 -18.65 14.20
N THR A 69 15.39 -19.77 13.85
CA THR A 69 15.87 -20.76 14.84
C THR A 69 17.07 -20.24 15.62
N ILE A 70 17.96 -19.46 14.98
CA ILE A 70 19.26 -19.08 15.55
C ILE A 70 19.45 -17.58 15.76
N ASP A 71 18.61 -16.73 15.13
CA ASP A 71 18.74 -15.28 15.23
C ASP A 71 17.74 -14.67 16.21
N SER A 72 18.28 -14.14 17.32
CA SER A 72 17.49 -13.51 18.37
C SER A 72 16.83 -12.19 17.93
N GLU A 73 17.40 -11.47 16.96
CA GLU A 73 16.86 -10.18 16.52
C GLU A 73 15.57 -10.36 15.72
N ILE A 74 15.57 -11.26 14.74
CA ILE A 74 14.36 -11.61 13.97
C ILE A 74 13.32 -12.21 14.90
N ARG A 75 13.73 -13.03 15.85
CA ARG A 75 12.87 -13.62 16.86
C ARG A 75 12.24 -12.58 17.80
N GLN A 76 12.99 -11.57 18.23
CA GLN A 76 12.43 -10.52 19.11
C GLN A 76 11.32 -9.72 18.43
N ASN A 77 11.48 -9.43 17.15
CA ASN A 77 10.42 -8.81 16.36
C ASN A 77 9.18 -9.70 16.31
N LYS A 78 9.37 -11.00 16.07
CA LYS A 78 8.27 -11.95 16.03
C LYS A 78 7.65 -12.22 17.42
N LYS A 79 8.43 -12.23 18.47
CA LYS A 79 7.96 -12.38 19.86
C LYS A 79 7.09 -11.19 20.28
N ARG A 80 7.48 -9.97 19.92
CA ARG A 80 6.63 -8.78 20.13
C ARG A 80 5.29 -8.89 19.41
N MET A 81 5.31 -9.47 18.19
CA MET A 81 4.10 -9.75 17.41
C MET A 81 3.23 -10.81 18.09
N ALA A 82 3.82 -11.93 18.52
CA ALA A 82 3.10 -13.03 19.16
C ALA A 82 2.53 -12.64 20.52
N ASP A 83 3.27 -11.86 21.32
CA ASP A 83 2.81 -11.35 22.60
C ASP A 83 1.62 -10.40 22.44
N ALA A 84 1.61 -9.59 21.36
CA ALA A 84 0.48 -8.73 21.01
C ALA A 84 -0.75 -9.52 20.54
N ALA A 85 -0.55 -10.67 19.87
CA ALA A 85 -1.62 -11.55 19.39
C ALA A 85 -2.11 -12.56 20.44
N GLY A 86 -1.44 -12.67 21.60
CA GLY A 86 -1.77 -13.65 22.64
C GLY A 86 -1.39 -15.10 22.30
N ASP A 87 -0.64 -15.32 21.23
CA ASP A 87 -0.18 -16.64 20.82
C ASP A 87 1.20 -16.96 21.40
N ARG A 88 1.26 -17.97 22.27
CA ARG A 88 2.49 -18.46 22.89
C ARG A 88 3.15 -19.58 22.09
N SER A 89 3.28 -19.46 20.79
CA SER A 89 3.97 -20.48 20.00
C SER A 89 5.47 -20.50 20.30
N SER A 90 6.02 -21.71 20.39
CA SER A 90 7.41 -22.02 20.78
C SER A 90 8.44 -21.64 19.69
N ILE A 91 8.47 -20.38 19.27
CA ILE A 91 9.34 -19.91 18.20
C ILE A 91 10.72 -19.59 18.77
N GLY A 92 11.76 -20.21 18.23
CA GLY A 92 13.17 -19.87 18.46
C GLY A 92 13.79 -20.41 19.75
N VAL A 93 13.70 -21.70 19.96
CA VAL A 93 14.16 -22.40 21.16
C VAL A 93 15.67 -22.25 21.42
N TYR A 94 16.49 -22.03 20.39
CA TYR A 94 17.95 -22.13 20.52
C TYR A 94 18.70 -20.79 20.58
N ALA A 95 18.13 -19.68 20.16
CA ALA A 95 18.84 -18.40 20.09
C ALA A 95 19.39 -17.88 21.44
N ASP A 96 18.68 -18.17 22.54
CA ASP A 96 19.06 -17.75 23.90
C ASP A 96 19.65 -18.90 24.73
N THR A 97 19.88 -20.05 24.11
CA THR A 97 20.48 -21.23 24.80
C THR A 97 21.99 -21.28 24.64
N VAL A 98 22.65 -22.08 25.48
CA VAL A 98 24.08 -22.37 25.38
C VAL A 98 24.43 -22.90 23.97
N VAL A 99 23.53 -23.66 23.36
CA VAL A 99 23.67 -24.17 21.99
C VAL A 99 23.77 -23.06 20.97
N GLY A 100 22.94 -22.02 21.08
CA GLY A 100 22.97 -20.84 20.19
C GLY A 100 24.26 -20.03 20.31
N GLN A 101 25.00 -20.17 21.41
CA GLN A 101 26.29 -19.50 21.63
C GLN A 101 27.46 -20.25 21.05
N MET A 102 27.26 -21.49 20.56
CA MET A 102 28.32 -22.26 19.92
C MET A 102 28.89 -21.53 18.70
N ARG A 103 30.23 -21.61 18.55
CA ARG A 103 30.94 -20.93 17.44
C ARG A 103 30.38 -21.32 16.07
N ALA A 104 30.12 -22.60 15.83
CA ALA A 104 29.56 -23.06 14.56
C ALA A 104 28.18 -22.43 14.24
N ILE A 105 27.31 -22.23 15.24
CA ILE A 105 25.99 -21.61 15.06
C ILE A 105 26.13 -20.12 14.80
N ARG A 106 27.04 -19.43 15.48
CA ARG A 106 27.33 -18.01 15.20
C ARG A 106 27.88 -17.82 13.79
N GLU A 107 28.77 -18.66 13.32
CA GLU A 107 29.30 -18.65 11.96
C GLU A 107 28.16 -18.87 10.94
N LYS A 108 27.27 -19.83 11.18
CA LYS A 108 26.09 -20.06 10.33
C LYS A 108 25.09 -18.89 10.36
N LYS A 109 24.87 -18.28 11.50
CA LYS A 109 24.04 -17.08 11.62
C LYS A 109 24.56 -15.96 10.74
N GLU A 110 25.84 -15.66 10.79
CA GLU A 110 26.44 -14.61 9.95
C GLU A 110 26.41 -14.99 8.46
N GLU A 111 26.66 -16.25 8.12
CA GLU A 111 26.52 -16.75 6.74
C GLU A 111 25.10 -16.48 6.20
N TYR A 112 24.05 -16.84 6.95
CA TYR A 112 22.66 -16.66 6.52
C TYR A 112 22.24 -15.19 6.48
N ARG A 113 22.73 -14.35 7.38
CA ARG A 113 22.55 -12.91 7.33
C ARG A 113 23.17 -12.29 6.07
N VAL A 114 24.35 -12.77 5.69
CA VAL A 114 25.02 -12.32 4.45
C VAL A 114 24.21 -12.74 3.23
N GLU A 115 23.76 -13.99 3.15
CA GLU A 115 22.95 -14.47 2.02
C GLU A 115 21.61 -13.72 1.93
N ALA A 116 20.94 -13.50 3.05
CA ALA A 116 19.71 -12.70 3.08
C ALA A 116 19.94 -11.25 2.62
N ARG A 117 21.04 -10.62 3.05
CA ARG A 117 21.40 -9.27 2.64
C ARG A 117 21.72 -9.19 1.14
N LEU A 118 22.47 -10.13 0.61
CA LEU A 118 22.78 -10.22 -0.82
C LEU A 118 21.48 -10.35 -1.65
N PHE A 119 20.56 -11.19 -1.21
CA PHE A 119 19.27 -11.33 -1.85
C PHE A 119 18.49 -10.00 -1.80
N LEU A 120 18.41 -9.32 -0.66
CA LEU A 120 17.71 -8.07 -0.51
C LEU A 120 18.34 -6.95 -1.36
N GLN A 121 19.64 -6.91 -1.50
CA GLN A 121 20.31 -5.99 -2.43
C GLN A 121 19.93 -6.26 -3.89
N ARG A 122 19.90 -7.55 -4.28
CA ARG A 122 19.43 -7.96 -5.60
C ARG A 122 17.96 -7.57 -5.84
N LEU A 123 17.10 -7.82 -4.86
CA LEU A 123 15.69 -7.42 -4.91
C LEU A 123 15.55 -5.91 -5.07
N LYS A 124 16.29 -5.13 -4.30
CA LYS A 124 16.30 -3.67 -4.38
C LYS A 124 16.75 -3.15 -5.76
N GLN A 125 17.71 -3.83 -6.40
CA GLN A 125 18.14 -3.47 -7.75
C GLN A 125 17.09 -3.84 -8.82
N PHE A 126 16.33 -4.89 -8.59
CA PHE A 126 15.30 -5.38 -9.50
C PHE A 126 13.99 -4.58 -9.40
N MET A 127 13.55 -4.19 -8.20
CA MET A 127 12.22 -3.58 -7.99
C MET A 127 11.94 -2.33 -8.81
N PRO A 128 12.89 -1.40 -9.05
CA PRO A 128 12.65 -0.25 -9.93
C PRO A 128 12.25 -0.65 -11.35
N LEU A 129 12.79 -1.75 -11.86
CA LEU A 129 12.40 -2.28 -13.16
C LEU A 129 10.98 -2.83 -13.13
N ALA A 130 10.62 -3.58 -12.09
CA ALA A 130 9.26 -4.10 -11.90
C ALA A 130 8.23 -2.96 -11.80
N PHE A 131 8.54 -1.89 -11.08
CA PHE A 131 7.69 -0.70 -10.98
C PHE A 131 7.50 -0.02 -12.34
N LYS A 132 8.57 0.12 -13.14
CA LYS A 132 8.47 0.69 -14.50
C LYS A 132 7.64 -0.18 -15.44
N VAL A 133 7.78 -1.50 -15.38
CA VAL A 133 6.98 -2.42 -16.18
C VAL A 133 5.50 -2.30 -15.82
N ALA A 134 5.17 -2.21 -14.53
CA ALA A 134 3.80 -2.00 -14.08
C ALA A 134 3.23 -0.65 -14.53
N GLU A 135 4.02 0.43 -14.45
CA GLU A 135 3.66 1.75 -14.95
C GLU A 135 3.40 1.74 -16.47
N GLN A 136 4.27 1.07 -17.24
CA GLN A 136 4.10 0.94 -18.68
C GLN A 136 2.81 0.18 -19.03
N LYS A 137 2.51 -0.92 -18.35
CA LYS A 137 1.25 -1.65 -18.54
C LYS A 137 0.03 -0.81 -18.20
N MET A 138 0.09 0.03 -17.18
CA MET A 138 -0.96 0.98 -16.86
C MET A 138 -1.16 1.97 -18.03
N MET A 139 -0.08 2.51 -18.58
CA MET A 139 -0.16 3.44 -19.70
C MET A 139 -0.72 2.77 -20.96
N ASP A 140 -0.30 1.55 -21.26
CA ASP A 140 -0.78 0.79 -22.41
C ASP A 140 -2.28 0.48 -22.29
N ALA A 141 -2.73 0.04 -21.10
CA ALA A 141 -4.13 -0.19 -20.82
C ALA A 141 -4.98 1.10 -20.91
N THR A 142 -4.42 2.23 -20.51
CA THR A 142 -5.11 3.53 -20.60
C THR A 142 -5.23 4.03 -22.05
N THR A 143 -4.29 3.70 -22.94
CA THR A 143 -4.36 4.09 -24.37
C THR A 143 -5.41 3.32 -25.15
N GLU A 144 -5.74 2.10 -24.75
CA GLU A 144 -6.76 1.27 -25.38
C GLU A 144 -8.20 1.69 -25.02
N LEU A 145 -8.38 2.31 -23.84
CA LEU A 145 -9.65 2.84 -23.38
C LEU A 145 -9.69 4.33 -23.67
N THR A 146 -10.75 4.83 -24.29
CA THR A 146 -10.98 6.26 -24.52
C THR A 146 -10.83 7.03 -23.21
N LYS A 147 -9.74 7.76 -23.04
CA LYS A 147 -9.44 8.55 -21.84
C LYS A 147 -10.55 9.59 -21.62
N ASP A 148 -11.36 9.39 -20.57
CA ASP A 148 -12.11 10.47 -20.00
C ASP A 148 -11.17 11.25 -19.06
N PRO A 149 -10.70 12.46 -19.42
CA PRO A 149 -9.74 13.21 -18.62
C PRO A 149 -10.32 13.69 -17.28
N LEU A 150 -11.61 13.51 -17.08
CA LEU A 150 -12.31 13.91 -15.85
C LEU A 150 -12.26 12.84 -14.77
N LYS A 151 -12.01 11.58 -15.15
CA LYS A 151 -11.99 10.45 -14.24
C LYS A 151 -10.65 9.73 -14.32
N PHE A 152 -10.20 9.21 -13.18
CA PHE A 152 -9.05 8.34 -13.17
C PHE A 152 -9.45 6.90 -13.50
N ASP A 153 -8.66 6.27 -14.36
CA ASP A 153 -8.88 4.87 -14.71
C ASP A 153 -8.38 3.95 -13.59
N SER A 154 -9.31 3.52 -12.72
CA SER A 154 -8.99 2.58 -11.65
C SER A 154 -8.69 1.17 -12.17
N THR A 155 -9.24 0.77 -13.33
CA THR A 155 -9.04 -0.58 -13.87
C THR A 155 -7.63 -0.78 -14.42
N ALA A 156 -7.11 0.20 -15.16
CA ALA A 156 -5.72 0.20 -15.63
C ALA A 156 -4.71 0.16 -14.47
N ARG A 157 -4.98 0.92 -13.40
CA ARG A 157 -4.17 0.91 -12.18
C ARG A 157 -4.22 -0.43 -11.46
N ASP A 158 -5.39 -1.03 -11.38
CA ASP A 158 -5.56 -2.33 -10.74
C ASP A 158 -4.82 -3.43 -11.50
N CYS A 159 -4.78 -3.38 -12.82
CA CYS A 159 -3.93 -4.26 -13.62
C CYS A 159 -2.45 -4.09 -13.28
N ALA A 160 -1.95 -2.85 -13.21
CA ALA A 160 -0.57 -2.57 -12.84
C ALA A 160 -0.23 -3.03 -11.41
N ARG A 161 -1.12 -2.76 -10.46
CA ARG A 161 -0.97 -3.19 -9.06
C ARG A 161 -1.00 -4.71 -8.93
N GLN A 162 -1.80 -5.41 -9.74
CA GLN A 162 -1.85 -6.88 -9.77
C GLN A 162 -0.53 -7.47 -10.27
N GLU A 163 0.13 -6.86 -11.25
CA GLU A 163 1.47 -7.28 -11.68
C GLU A 163 2.50 -7.18 -10.55
N LEU A 164 2.46 -6.11 -9.78
CA LEU A 164 3.34 -5.95 -8.63
C LEU A 164 3.01 -6.93 -7.50
N TRP A 165 1.76 -7.41 -7.42
CA TRP A 165 1.31 -8.26 -6.32
C TRP A 165 2.04 -9.60 -6.23
N VAL A 166 2.65 -10.04 -7.31
CA VAL A 166 3.49 -11.24 -7.34
C VAL A 166 4.67 -11.12 -6.35
N TYR A 167 5.20 -9.91 -6.13
CA TYR A 167 6.32 -9.63 -5.22
C TYR A 167 5.91 -9.38 -3.76
N HIS A 168 4.62 -9.42 -3.46
CA HIS A 168 4.07 -9.11 -2.14
C HIS A 168 4.74 -9.91 -1.01
N ALA A 169 4.99 -11.22 -1.21
CA ALA A 169 5.67 -12.04 -0.20
C ALA A 169 7.14 -11.65 0.00
N LEU A 170 7.82 -11.23 -1.08
CA LEU A 170 9.20 -10.75 -0.98
C LEU A 170 9.31 -9.44 -0.19
N MET A 171 8.27 -8.59 -0.25
CA MET A 171 8.18 -7.39 0.59
C MET A 171 8.02 -7.73 2.07
N LEU A 172 7.24 -8.77 2.39
CA LEU A 172 7.11 -9.25 3.77
C LEU A 172 8.45 -9.81 4.29
N PHE A 173 9.15 -10.61 3.48
CA PHE A 173 10.49 -11.09 3.84
C PHE A 173 11.45 -9.93 4.12
N ALA A 174 11.48 -8.93 3.23
CA ALA A 174 12.33 -7.74 3.40
C ALA A 174 12.03 -7.01 4.72
N ARG A 175 10.74 -6.81 5.04
CA ARG A 175 10.30 -6.19 6.29
C ARG A 175 10.78 -6.93 7.53
N GLU A 176 10.66 -8.26 7.53
CA GLU A 176 10.98 -9.07 8.71
C GLU A 176 12.49 -9.24 8.92
N VAL A 177 13.26 -9.26 7.84
CA VAL A 177 14.71 -9.53 7.90
C VAL A 177 15.55 -8.24 8.00
N SER A 178 15.20 -7.21 7.25
CA SER A 178 15.95 -5.95 7.23
C SER A 178 15.06 -4.74 6.96
N SER A 179 14.72 -4.01 8.01
CA SER A 179 13.95 -2.78 7.89
C SER A 179 14.64 -1.73 7.00
N VAL A 180 15.97 -1.69 6.99
CA VAL A 180 16.75 -0.72 6.19
C VAL A 180 16.55 -0.94 4.70
N GLU A 181 16.70 -2.18 4.23
CA GLU A 181 16.53 -2.51 2.81
C GLU A 181 15.05 -2.41 2.40
N TRP A 182 14.14 -2.80 3.28
CA TRP A 182 12.71 -2.65 3.08
C TRP A 182 12.31 -1.16 2.88
N TYR A 183 12.75 -0.27 3.76
CA TYR A 183 12.52 1.17 3.60
C TYR A 183 13.19 1.73 2.35
N SER A 184 14.34 1.22 1.96
CA SER A 184 14.97 1.61 0.70
C SER A 184 14.10 1.29 -0.52
N ILE A 185 13.45 0.12 -0.54
CA ILE A 185 12.53 -0.28 -1.64
C ILE A 185 11.29 0.61 -1.64
N ILE A 186 10.74 0.93 -0.48
CA ILE A 186 9.59 1.86 -0.35
C ILE A 186 9.96 3.24 -0.91
N ASN A 187 11.12 3.77 -0.55
CA ASN A 187 11.56 5.07 -1.05
C ASN A 187 11.75 5.07 -2.58
N LEU A 188 12.22 3.95 -3.16
CA LEU A 188 12.31 3.81 -4.63
C LEU A 188 10.94 3.86 -5.27
N TYR A 189 9.92 3.21 -4.67
CA TYR A 189 8.55 3.28 -5.13
C TYR A 189 8.00 4.71 -5.04
N GLU A 190 8.16 5.38 -3.89
CA GLU A 190 7.74 6.76 -3.66
C GLU A 190 8.29 7.70 -4.75
N HIS A 191 9.60 7.63 -5.00
CA HIS A 191 10.24 8.46 -6.02
C HIS A 191 9.70 8.20 -7.42
N GLN A 192 9.43 6.96 -7.76
CA GLN A 192 8.95 6.61 -9.09
C GLN A 192 7.47 6.95 -9.27
N ALA A 193 6.65 6.75 -8.25
CA ALA A 193 5.22 7.03 -8.31
C ALA A 193 4.91 8.54 -8.33
N ARG A 194 5.76 9.37 -7.75
CA ARG A 194 5.53 10.79 -7.56
C ARG A 194 5.21 11.55 -8.84
N LEU A 195 6.02 11.42 -9.86
CA LEU A 195 5.89 12.21 -11.09
C LEU A 195 4.64 11.84 -11.91
N PRO A 196 4.33 10.55 -12.15
CA PRO A 196 3.09 10.14 -12.80
C PRO A 196 1.83 10.69 -12.12
N TYR A 197 1.75 10.58 -10.79
CA TYR A 197 0.59 11.10 -10.04
C TYR A 197 0.46 12.62 -10.14
N GLN A 198 1.55 13.36 -10.03
CA GLN A 198 1.51 14.83 -10.19
C GLN A 198 1.02 15.24 -11.57
N ASN A 199 1.46 14.57 -12.62
CA ASN A 199 1.04 14.88 -13.99
C ASN A 199 -0.45 14.58 -14.17
N GLU A 200 -0.92 13.43 -13.71
CA GLU A 200 -2.35 13.07 -13.83
C GLU A 200 -3.27 14.02 -13.05
N PHE A 201 -2.87 14.47 -11.88
CA PHE A 201 -3.63 15.46 -11.13
C PHE A 201 -3.74 16.79 -11.88
N ARG A 202 -2.63 17.28 -12.44
CA ARG A 202 -2.64 18.52 -13.23
C ARG A 202 -3.48 18.39 -14.49
N ASP A 203 -3.41 17.25 -15.17
CA ASP A 203 -4.25 16.98 -16.34
C ASP A 203 -5.73 16.96 -15.97
N ASN A 204 -6.09 16.30 -14.87
CA ASN A 204 -7.44 16.26 -14.34
C ASN A 204 -7.95 17.68 -13.97
N HIS A 205 -7.18 18.46 -13.22
CA HIS A 205 -7.51 19.84 -12.88
C HIS A 205 -7.71 20.71 -14.13
N THR A 206 -6.84 20.54 -15.14
CA THR A 206 -6.96 21.29 -16.40
C THR A 206 -8.21 20.87 -17.16
N ALA A 207 -8.55 19.59 -17.17
CA ALA A 207 -9.76 19.08 -17.81
C ALA A 207 -11.03 19.65 -17.14
N TRP A 208 -11.09 19.65 -15.82
CA TRP A 208 -12.22 20.25 -15.09
C TRP A 208 -12.35 21.75 -15.33
N LYS A 209 -11.23 22.51 -15.34
CA LYS A 209 -11.26 23.94 -15.70
C LYS A 209 -11.78 24.21 -17.12
N ARG A 210 -11.58 23.31 -18.07
CA ARG A 210 -12.03 23.48 -19.46
C ARG A 210 -13.55 23.32 -19.62
N ILE A 211 -14.19 22.45 -18.84
CA ILE A 211 -15.62 22.17 -18.93
C ILE A 211 -16.46 23.07 -18.02
N ALA A 212 -15.83 23.74 -17.06
CA ALA A 212 -16.52 24.70 -16.20
C ALA A 212 -16.97 25.93 -16.99
N LYS A 213 -18.12 26.51 -16.62
CA LYS A 213 -18.58 27.79 -17.15
C LYS A 213 -17.50 28.84 -16.90
N LYS A 214 -17.23 29.63 -17.95
CA LYS A 214 -16.52 30.90 -17.78
C LYS A 214 -17.59 31.96 -17.51
N ALA A 215 -17.34 32.84 -16.54
CA ALA A 215 -18.19 34.02 -16.36
C ALA A 215 -18.27 34.77 -17.71
N THR A 216 -19.45 34.83 -18.30
CA THR A 216 -19.69 35.59 -19.52
C THR A 216 -19.80 37.06 -19.14
N GLY A 217 -19.12 37.94 -19.88
CA GLY A 217 -19.17 39.39 -19.65
C GLY A 217 -20.60 39.95 -19.57
N ASP A 218 -21.55 39.28 -20.22
CA ASP A 218 -22.99 39.65 -20.18
C ASP A 218 -23.63 39.39 -18.80
N GLU A 219 -23.17 38.39 -18.04
CA GLU A 219 -23.66 38.16 -16.66
C GLU A 219 -23.07 39.19 -15.69
N LEU A 220 -21.87 39.68 -15.93
CA LEU A 220 -21.24 40.77 -15.20
C LEU A 220 -21.99 42.09 -15.45
N GLU A 221 -22.35 42.42 -16.69
CA GLU A 221 -23.13 43.59 -17.01
C GLU A 221 -24.52 43.56 -16.37
N LEU A 222 -25.17 42.41 -16.29
CA LEU A 222 -26.49 42.26 -15.65
C LEU A 222 -26.41 42.49 -14.12
N LEU A 223 -25.35 42.13 -13.46
CA LEU A 223 -25.16 42.40 -12.04
C LEU A 223 -24.86 43.87 -11.75
N PHE A 224 -24.10 44.54 -12.60
CA PHE A 224 -23.82 45.99 -12.46
C PHE A 224 -25.04 46.86 -12.83
N THR A 225 -25.83 46.46 -13.81
CA THR A 225 -27.04 47.21 -14.18
C THR A 225 -28.17 47.08 -13.17
N HIS A 226 -28.18 46.01 -12.34
CA HIS A 226 -29.16 45.87 -11.27
C HIS A 226 -28.88 46.80 -10.08
N ASN A 227 -27.61 47.04 -9.76
CA ASN A 227 -27.20 47.93 -8.66
C ASN A 227 -27.30 49.43 -8.98
N GLU A 228 -27.29 49.84 -10.26
CA GLU A 228 -27.49 51.24 -10.65
C GLU A 228 -28.97 51.62 -10.77
N LYS A 229 -29.87 50.67 -11.04
CA LYS A 229 -31.33 50.94 -11.13
C LYS A 229 -32.05 51.10 -9.79
N GLU A 230 -31.45 50.71 -8.69
CA GLU A 230 -32.05 50.95 -7.36
C GLU A 230 -31.77 52.33 -6.79
N LYS A 231 -30.92 53.17 -7.44
CA LYS A 231 -30.60 54.53 -6.97
C LYS A 231 -31.37 55.67 -7.66
N GLU A 232 -32.16 55.41 -8.70
CA GLU A 232 -32.91 56.47 -9.42
C GLU A 232 -34.37 56.10 -9.68
N SER A 233 -35.19 55.83 -8.66
CA SER A 233 -36.66 56.02 -8.82
C SER A 233 -37.31 56.30 -7.50
N ASP A 234 -37.11 57.55 -7.07
CA ASP A 234 -38.10 58.26 -6.30
C ASP A 234 -39.13 58.85 -7.30
N GLY A 235 -40.22 58.18 -7.56
CA GLY A 235 -41.27 58.58 -8.51
C GLY A 235 -42.43 57.61 -8.46
N ILE A 236 -43.32 57.90 -7.54
CA ILE A 236 -44.66 57.33 -7.38
C ILE A 236 -45.41 57.22 -8.74
N THR A 237 -46.00 56.06 -8.92
CA THR A 237 -47.20 55.68 -9.72
C THR A 237 -46.92 54.61 -10.76
N THR A 238 -47.48 53.50 -10.47
CA THR A 238 -48.14 52.43 -11.22
C THR A 238 -47.69 51.07 -10.73
N ALA A 239 -48.06 50.78 -9.52
CA ALA A 239 -48.25 49.39 -9.05
C ALA A 239 -49.35 48.73 -9.90
N ALA A 240 -49.23 47.50 -10.11
CA ALA A 240 -50.13 46.55 -10.72
C ALA A 240 -49.86 46.21 -12.20
N ARG A 241 -48.95 45.35 -12.44
CA ARG A 241 -49.14 44.26 -13.41
C ARG A 241 -47.94 43.31 -13.41
N LYS A 242 -48.24 42.05 -13.04
CA LYS A 242 -47.47 40.83 -13.22
C LYS A 242 -46.49 40.44 -12.09
N LEU A 243 -47.04 40.19 -10.93
CA LEU A 243 -46.60 39.10 -10.06
C LEU A 243 -47.05 37.76 -10.68
N THR A 244 -46.37 37.27 -11.66
CA THR A 244 -46.40 35.83 -11.92
C THR A 244 -45.38 35.18 -11.00
N VAL A 245 -45.86 34.77 -9.84
CA VAL A 245 -45.15 33.90 -8.93
C VAL A 245 -44.84 32.60 -9.69
N ARG A 246 -43.67 32.48 -10.21
CA ARG A 246 -43.11 31.17 -10.59
C ARG A 246 -42.89 30.41 -9.28
N ARG A 247 -43.86 29.55 -8.99
CA ARG A 247 -43.85 28.61 -7.88
C ARG A 247 -42.52 27.84 -7.91
N GLY A 248 -41.64 28.22 -7.02
CA GLY A 248 -40.39 27.49 -6.79
C GLY A 248 -40.73 26.06 -6.41
N LYS A 249 -40.27 25.09 -7.18
CA LYS A 249 -40.27 23.68 -6.81
C LYS A 249 -39.43 23.55 -5.57
N THR A 250 -40.08 23.32 -4.44
CA THR A 250 -39.42 22.84 -3.21
C THR A 250 -38.67 21.58 -3.52
N VAL A 251 -37.36 21.65 -3.44
CA VAL A 251 -36.48 20.47 -3.52
C VAL A 251 -36.70 19.68 -2.24
N ARG A 252 -37.44 18.57 -2.34
CA ARG A 252 -37.46 17.54 -1.31
C ARG A 252 -36.08 16.88 -1.32
N VAL A 253 -35.34 17.07 -0.25
CA VAL A 253 -34.14 16.30 0.08
C VAL A 253 -34.58 14.88 0.44
N THR A 254 -34.62 13.99 -0.53
CA THR A 254 -34.66 12.56 -0.31
C THR A 254 -33.31 12.02 -0.83
N GLY A 255 -32.55 11.42 0.11
CA GLY A 255 -31.26 10.79 -0.20
C GLY A 255 -31.42 9.70 -1.25
N GLY A 256 -30.87 9.93 -2.40
CA GLY A 256 -30.72 8.99 -3.49
C GLY A 256 -29.74 9.61 -4.47
N GLN A 257 -28.65 8.93 -4.69
CA GLN A 257 -27.68 9.27 -5.72
C GLN A 257 -28.40 9.41 -7.05
N ARG A 258 -28.64 10.66 -7.48
CA ARG A 258 -28.98 10.93 -8.86
C ARG A 258 -27.68 11.10 -9.63
N LEU A 259 -27.37 10.10 -10.43
CA LEU A 259 -26.56 10.27 -11.64
C LEU A 259 -27.12 11.49 -12.40
N PRO A 260 -26.28 12.41 -12.90
CA PRO A 260 -26.74 13.51 -13.70
C PRO A 260 -27.44 12.94 -14.94
N SER A 261 -28.75 13.19 -15.05
CA SER A 261 -29.52 12.85 -16.23
C SER A 261 -28.96 13.65 -17.40
N ASN A 262 -28.78 12.97 -18.50
CA ASN A 262 -28.26 13.43 -19.78
C ASN A 262 -29.28 14.41 -20.45
N ASP A 263 -29.48 15.61 -19.86
CA ASP A 263 -30.17 16.69 -20.53
C ASP A 263 -29.16 17.50 -21.35
N LYS A 264 -29.34 17.44 -22.64
CA LYS A 264 -28.62 18.20 -23.67
C LYS A 264 -28.99 19.70 -23.54
N GLN A 265 -28.49 20.36 -22.53
CA GLN A 265 -28.42 21.81 -22.43
C GLN A 265 -27.01 22.22 -22.07
N ASP A 266 -26.35 22.87 -23.02
CA ASP A 266 -25.03 23.52 -22.97
C ASP A 266 -24.19 23.19 -21.74
N GLY A 267 -23.34 22.16 -21.92
CA GLY A 267 -22.67 21.36 -20.91
C GLY A 267 -21.54 22.07 -20.16
N LYS A 268 -21.83 23.22 -19.55
CA LYS A 268 -20.86 23.87 -18.68
C LYS A 268 -21.31 23.70 -17.23
N ILE A 269 -20.43 23.06 -16.47
CA ILE A 269 -20.59 22.77 -15.05
C ILE A 269 -20.23 24.03 -14.24
N GLU A 270 -20.89 24.29 -13.13
CA GLU A 270 -20.54 25.40 -12.23
C GLU A 270 -19.10 25.18 -11.67
N PRO A 271 -18.28 26.25 -11.49
CA PRO A 271 -16.91 26.14 -11.02
C PRO A 271 -16.77 25.43 -9.67
N CYS A 272 -17.66 25.65 -8.73
CA CYS A 272 -17.69 24.95 -7.44
C CYS A 272 -18.04 23.48 -7.57
N GLU A 273 -18.90 23.11 -8.52
CA GLU A 273 -19.20 21.70 -8.82
C GLU A 273 -18.01 21.00 -9.50
N ALA A 274 -17.32 21.70 -10.41
CA ALA A 274 -16.09 21.21 -11.03
C ALA A 274 -14.98 20.97 -9.98
N PHE A 275 -14.79 21.90 -9.05
CA PHE A 275 -13.87 21.76 -7.94
C PHE A 275 -14.21 20.55 -7.06
N SER A 276 -15.47 20.44 -6.61
CA SER A 276 -15.90 19.36 -5.73
C SER A 276 -15.81 17.97 -6.40
N SER A 277 -16.07 17.91 -7.70
CA SER A 277 -15.93 16.67 -8.49
C SER A 277 -14.47 16.28 -8.68
N SER A 278 -13.59 17.23 -9.01
CA SER A 278 -12.14 17.00 -9.08
C SER A 278 -11.60 16.53 -7.73
N LEU A 279 -11.97 17.18 -6.63
CA LEU A 279 -11.56 16.79 -5.28
C LEU A 279 -11.99 15.36 -4.95
N ARG A 280 -13.20 14.98 -5.29
CA ARG A 280 -13.73 13.63 -5.04
C ARG A 280 -12.95 12.56 -5.80
N GLU A 281 -12.66 12.79 -7.09
CA GLU A 281 -11.87 11.87 -7.90
C GLU A 281 -10.43 11.75 -7.38
N ASN A 282 -9.79 12.87 -7.02
CA ASN A 282 -8.45 12.86 -6.43
C ASN A 282 -8.41 12.10 -5.12
N LEU A 283 -9.34 12.33 -4.19
CA LEU A 283 -9.40 11.64 -2.89
C LEU A 283 -9.65 10.14 -3.05
N LYS A 284 -10.46 9.75 -4.03
CA LYS A 284 -10.68 8.33 -4.36
C LYS A 284 -9.36 7.68 -4.77
N MET A 285 -8.62 8.30 -5.69
CA MET A 285 -7.35 7.78 -6.16
C MET A 285 -6.29 7.71 -5.06
N ILE A 286 -6.18 8.74 -4.22
CA ILE A 286 -5.28 8.79 -3.07
C ILE A 286 -5.61 7.64 -2.09
N SER A 287 -6.90 7.41 -1.80
CA SER A 287 -7.35 6.34 -0.90
C SER A 287 -7.04 4.93 -1.46
N GLU A 288 -7.23 4.72 -2.76
CA GLU A 288 -6.89 3.46 -3.43
C GLU A 288 -5.39 3.19 -3.39
N GLU A 289 -4.57 4.21 -3.63
CA GLU A 289 -3.11 4.09 -3.58
C GLU A 289 -2.61 3.84 -2.16
N GLN A 290 -3.14 4.57 -1.19
CA GLN A 290 -2.85 4.34 0.23
C GLN A 290 -3.14 2.89 0.63
N SER A 291 -4.28 2.37 0.22
CA SER A 291 -4.67 0.99 0.49
C SER A 291 -3.71 -0.02 -0.16
N PHE A 292 -3.28 0.25 -1.39
CA PHE A 292 -2.29 -0.58 -2.06
C PHE A 292 -0.94 -0.56 -1.34
N ILE A 293 -0.41 0.61 -1.00
CA ILE A 293 0.88 0.78 -0.31
C ILE A 293 0.87 0.05 1.04
N ILE A 294 -0.19 0.22 1.84
CA ILE A 294 -0.33 -0.44 3.14
C ILE A 294 -0.28 -1.97 2.98
N GLN A 295 -0.99 -2.50 2.01
CA GLN A 295 -1.09 -3.93 1.80
C GLN A 295 0.18 -4.49 1.16
N PHE A 296 0.67 -3.89 0.09
CA PHE A 296 1.80 -4.38 -0.69
C PHE A 296 3.11 -4.38 0.11
N PHE A 297 3.37 -3.30 0.83
CA PHE A 297 4.57 -3.18 1.68
C PHE A 297 4.36 -3.66 3.11
N HIS A 298 3.20 -4.24 3.44
CA HIS A 298 2.89 -4.71 4.80
C HIS A 298 3.04 -3.63 5.88
N LEU A 299 2.60 -2.40 5.59
CA LEU A 299 2.58 -1.27 6.51
C LEU A 299 1.38 -1.32 7.49
N ASN A 300 0.76 -2.46 7.63
CA ASN A 300 -0.27 -2.74 8.61
C ASN A 300 0.35 -3.22 9.93
N SER A 301 -0.49 -3.43 10.95
CA SER A 301 -0.08 -3.91 12.27
C SER A 301 0.92 -5.08 12.18
N LEU A 302 1.84 -5.14 13.13
CA LEU A 302 2.83 -6.20 13.29
C LEU A 302 2.22 -7.61 13.48
N THR A 303 0.92 -7.70 13.78
CA THR A 303 0.16 -8.94 13.94
C THR A 303 -0.30 -9.57 12.61
N SER A 304 0.13 -9.03 11.48
CA SER A 304 -0.22 -9.57 10.16
C SER A 304 0.48 -10.90 9.88
N VAL A 305 -0.05 -11.61 8.90
CA VAL A 305 0.35 -12.95 8.44
C VAL A 305 1.86 -13.18 8.47
N ASP A 306 2.27 -14.32 8.98
CA ASP A 306 3.68 -14.75 8.99
C ASP A 306 4.18 -15.07 7.57
N PHE A 307 5.47 -14.86 7.30
CA PHE A 307 6.03 -15.11 5.96
C PHE A 307 5.81 -16.55 5.46
N PRO A 308 6.08 -17.60 6.25
CA PRO A 308 5.78 -18.98 5.85
C PRO A 308 4.29 -19.24 5.57
N ASP A 309 3.39 -18.65 6.38
CA ASP A 309 1.95 -18.82 6.22
C ASP A 309 1.46 -18.12 4.94
N LEU A 310 2.03 -16.97 4.62
CA LEU A 310 1.75 -16.28 3.37
C LEU A 310 2.16 -17.12 2.16
N LEU A 311 3.32 -17.77 2.21
CA LEU A 311 3.78 -18.66 1.14
C LEU A 311 2.89 -19.89 0.99
N ALA A 312 2.42 -20.45 2.11
CA ALA A 312 1.54 -21.61 2.12
C ALA A 312 0.13 -21.30 1.58
N SER A 313 -0.32 -20.05 1.66
CA SER A 313 -1.67 -19.64 1.29
C SER A 313 -1.94 -19.68 -0.22
N ALA A 314 -0.98 -19.30 -1.05
CA ALA A 314 -1.12 -19.28 -2.50
C ALA A 314 0.24 -19.19 -3.23
N ASN A 315 0.32 -19.83 -4.39
CA ASN A 315 1.46 -19.65 -5.30
C ASN A 315 1.52 -18.20 -5.84
N PRO A 316 2.70 -17.69 -6.22
CA PRO A 316 2.86 -16.32 -6.71
C PRO A 316 1.87 -15.93 -7.81
N GLU A 317 1.62 -16.83 -8.76
CA GLU A 317 0.71 -16.62 -9.90
C GLU A 317 -0.77 -16.49 -9.49
N ASN A 318 -1.16 -17.14 -8.40
CA ASN A 318 -2.54 -17.21 -7.93
C ASN A 318 -2.85 -16.17 -6.84
N ARG A 319 -1.85 -15.41 -6.40
CA ARG A 319 -2.03 -14.35 -5.42
C ARG A 319 -2.81 -13.21 -6.04
N ARG A 320 -4.00 -13.00 -5.53
CA ARG A 320 -4.82 -11.84 -5.90
C ARG A 320 -4.78 -10.79 -4.81
N ARG A 321 -4.74 -9.54 -5.23
CA ARG A 321 -4.89 -8.42 -4.32
C ARG A 321 -6.27 -8.49 -3.65
N PRO A 322 -6.36 -8.32 -2.32
CA PRO A 322 -7.65 -8.20 -1.65
C PRO A 322 -8.42 -7.00 -2.21
N ASP A 323 -9.73 -7.11 -2.28
CA ASP A 323 -10.57 -5.99 -2.70
C ASP A 323 -10.41 -4.82 -1.72
N THR A 324 -9.96 -3.69 -2.23
CA THR A 324 -9.74 -2.46 -1.45
C THR A 324 -11.04 -1.79 -1.02
N SER A 325 -12.18 -2.20 -1.57
CA SER A 325 -13.50 -1.70 -1.18
C SER A 325 -13.89 -2.13 0.25
N VAL A 326 -13.32 -3.23 0.73
CA VAL A 326 -13.53 -3.69 2.11
C VAL A 326 -12.51 -2.99 3.00
N ARG A 327 -12.93 -1.93 3.69
CA ARG A 327 -12.13 -1.31 4.75
C ARG A 327 -11.80 -2.36 5.80
N GLN A 328 -10.59 -2.88 5.77
CA GLN A 328 -10.07 -3.67 6.89
C GLN A 328 -9.84 -2.71 8.06
N THR A 329 -10.70 -2.78 9.05
CA THR A 329 -10.57 -2.05 10.32
C THR A 329 -9.48 -2.71 11.16
N HIS A 330 -8.23 -2.56 10.79
CA HIS A 330 -7.11 -2.84 11.68
C HIS A 330 -6.70 -1.52 12.32
N GLU A 331 -6.62 -1.51 13.66
CA GLU A 331 -5.99 -0.38 14.34
C GLU A 331 -4.53 -0.31 13.86
N PRO A 332 -4.14 0.74 13.12
CA PRO A 332 -2.77 0.85 12.68
C PRO A 332 -1.86 1.09 13.88
N ASP A 333 -0.75 0.37 13.93
CA ASP A 333 0.35 0.74 14.81
C ASP A 333 0.74 2.20 14.50
N ARG A 334 0.91 3.00 15.55
CA ARG A 334 1.15 4.44 15.42
C ARG A 334 2.39 4.76 14.57
N ASP A 335 3.42 3.93 14.65
CA ASP A 335 4.66 4.11 13.88
C ASP A 335 4.46 3.76 12.40
N MET A 336 3.68 2.72 12.11
CA MET A 336 3.31 2.35 10.75
C MET A 336 2.38 3.40 10.12
N ALA A 337 1.43 3.95 10.88
CA ALA A 337 0.56 5.03 10.39
C ALA A 337 1.35 6.28 9.99
N ARG A 338 2.31 6.72 10.83
CA ARG A 338 3.22 7.83 10.50
C ARG A 338 4.05 7.56 9.26
N LYS A 339 4.47 6.29 9.07
CA LYS A 339 5.25 5.93 7.90
C LYS A 339 4.41 5.99 6.63
N VAL A 340 3.17 5.51 6.67
CA VAL A 340 2.21 5.66 5.56
C VAL A 340 2.01 7.14 5.23
N GLU A 341 1.79 7.99 6.23
CA GLU A 341 1.65 9.43 6.06
C GLU A 341 2.88 10.02 5.35
N GLN A 342 4.10 9.71 5.80
CA GLN A 342 5.32 10.17 5.16
C GLN A 342 5.44 9.77 3.69
N ILE A 343 5.08 8.52 3.35
CA ILE A 343 5.12 8.03 1.97
C ILE A 343 4.09 8.76 1.12
N MET A 344 2.88 8.92 1.64
CA MET A 344 1.80 9.63 0.94
C MET A 344 2.16 11.10 0.71
N ASP A 345 2.74 11.77 1.70
CA ASP A 345 3.24 13.15 1.57
C ASP A 345 4.35 13.25 0.52
N GLY A 346 5.23 12.25 0.46
CA GLY A 346 6.28 12.17 -0.55
C GLY A 346 5.72 12.03 -1.98
N ILE A 347 4.78 11.14 -2.19
CA ILE A 347 4.14 10.90 -3.49
C ILE A 347 3.33 12.13 -3.92
N TYR A 348 2.53 12.70 -3.02
CA TYR A 348 1.57 13.77 -3.30
C TYR A 348 2.04 15.18 -2.88
N SER A 349 3.35 15.40 -2.77
CA SER A 349 3.94 16.63 -2.21
C SER A 349 3.51 17.94 -2.87
N GLY A 350 2.96 17.93 -4.07
CA GLY A 350 2.43 19.12 -4.76
C GLY A 350 0.91 19.25 -4.71
N TRP A 351 0.20 18.20 -4.31
CA TRP A 351 -1.25 18.11 -4.44
C TRP A 351 -2.02 19.21 -3.68
N SER A 352 -1.59 19.54 -2.48
CA SER A 352 -2.25 20.58 -1.66
C SER A 352 -2.21 21.94 -2.36
N ASN A 353 -1.07 22.31 -2.93
CA ASN A 353 -0.92 23.58 -3.66
C ASN A 353 -1.74 23.60 -4.96
N ASP A 354 -1.76 22.46 -5.67
CA ASP A 354 -2.55 22.33 -6.90
C ASP A 354 -4.06 22.43 -6.61
N MET A 355 -4.52 21.81 -5.51
CA MET A 355 -5.92 21.93 -5.05
C MET A 355 -6.27 23.32 -4.57
N GLN A 356 -5.38 24.00 -3.85
CA GLN A 356 -5.60 25.37 -3.44
C GLN A 356 -5.71 26.31 -4.67
N SER A 357 -4.83 26.14 -5.65
CA SER A 357 -4.91 26.87 -6.92
C SER A 357 -6.21 26.60 -7.69
N LEU A 358 -6.77 25.40 -7.60
CA LEU A 358 -8.05 25.06 -8.20
C LEU A 358 -9.22 25.70 -7.43
N ALA A 359 -9.14 25.74 -6.10
CA ALA A 359 -10.12 26.38 -5.24
C ALA A 359 -10.16 27.90 -5.48
N ASP A 360 -9.01 28.55 -5.47
CA ASP A 360 -8.89 29.99 -5.74
C ASP A 360 -9.43 30.34 -7.13
N TRP A 361 -9.16 29.49 -8.12
CA TRP A 361 -9.72 29.67 -9.46
C TRP A 361 -11.26 29.57 -9.45
N ALA A 362 -11.84 28.59 -8.75
CA ALA A 362 -13.28 28.42 -8.67
C ALA A 362 -13.95 29.61 -7.95
N LEU A 363 -13.39 30.05 -6.82
CA LEU A 363 -13.89 31.19 -6.06
C LEU A 363 -13.82 32.52 -6.85
N ASN A 364 -12.75 32.72 -7.62
CA ASN A 364 -12.60 33.91 -8.43
C ASN A 364 -13.63 34.00 -9.57
N ILE A 365 -14.17 32.89 -10.03
CA ILE A 365 -15.21 32.86 -11.07
C ILE A 365 -16.62 32.98 -10.44
N ASP A 366 -16.84 32.33 -9.27
CA ASP A 366 -18.14 32.39 -8.59
C ASP A 366 -18.36 33.71 -7.82
N SER A 367 -17.29 34.44 -7.48
CA SER A 367 -17.40 35.76 -6.80
C SER A 367 -17.66 36.93 -7.74
N LEU A 368 -17.70 36.70 -9.04
CA LEU A 368 -18.06 37.63 -10.09
C LEU A 368 -19.50 37.40 -10.57
#